data_994de0db0f5217fd4e4f73be56dae9ed
#
_entry.id   994de0db0f5217fd4e4f73be56dae9ed
#
_cell.length_a   1.000
_cell.length_b   1.000
_cell.length_c   1.000
_cell.angle_alpha   90.00
_cell.angle_beta   90.00
_cell.angle_gamma   90.00
#
_symmetry.space_group_name_H-M   'P 1'
#
loop_
_entity.id
_entity.type
_entity.pdbx_description
1 polymer ?
#
loop_
_entity_poly.entity_id
_entity_poly.type
_entity_poly.pdbx_seq_one_letter_code
_entity_poly.pdbx_strand_id
1 'polypeptide(L)'
;AMGFTWQGYSSGANYSLQNKINPELGLTWANRAVAINKNFATLNTQAGLMRLSGKTTEADKIQAEALTMATEVELNAYGYQLLNDGKMDEAITAFKDNTTRHPESANAWDSLGEGYAIKGDKKNAVAAFKKSLTLNPNDATKANSMKYLKQLGEM
;
A
#
# COMPACT_ATOMS: atom_id res chain seq x y z
N ALA A 1 -12.88 -21.27 -27.52
CA ALA A 1 -13.28 -20.22 -26.58
C ALA A 1 -12.00 -19.59 -26.08
N MET A 2 -11.72 -18.30 -26.43
CA MET A 2 -10.64 -17.56 -25.80
C MET A 2 -11.07 -17.31 -24.36
N GLY A 3 -10.49 -18.10 -23.43
CA GLY A 3 -10.71 -17.89 -22.00
C GLY A 3 -10.08 -16.56 -21.60
N PHE A 4 -10.79 -15.72 -20.89
CA PHE A 4 -10.20 -14.54 -20.25
C PHE A 4 -9.01 -15.01 -19.39
N THR A 5 -7.84 -14.40 -19.59
CA THR A 5 -6.70 -14.60 -18.71
C THR A 5 -7.01 -13.97 -17.34
N TRP A 6 -6.25 -14.35 -16.30
CA TRP A 6 -6.41 -13.72 -14.98
C TRP A 6 -6.26 -12.20 -15.05
N GLN A 7 -5.43 -11.67 -15.97
CA GLN A 7 -5.26 -10.23 -16.19
C GLN A 7 -6.56 -9.56 -16.69
N GLY A 8 -7.32 -10.22 -17.57
CA GLY A 8 -8.61 -9.71 -18.04
C GLY A 8 -9.63 -9.59 -16.90
N TYR A 9 -9.72 -10.63 -16.07
CA TYR A 9 -10.56 -10.60 -14.88
C TYR A 9 -10.10 -9.55 -13.86
N SER A 10 -8.78 -9.45 -13.62
CA SER A 10 -8.21 -8.45 -12.72
C SER A 10 -8.47 -7.02 -13.20
N SER A 11 -8.32 -6.75 -14.50
CA SER A 11 -8.60 -5.43 -15.07
C SER A 11 -10.07 -5.03 -14.92
N GLY A 12 -11.00 -5.95 -15.21
CA GLY A 12 -12.43 -5.71 -15.02
C GLY A 12 -12.80 -5.48 -13.56
N ALA A 13 -12.25 -6.28 -12.65
CA ALA A 13 -12.44 -6.12 -11.21
C ALA A 13 -11.90 -4.76 -10.71
N ASN A 14 -10.69 -4.38 -11.12
CA ASN A 14 -10.11 -3.08 -10.77
C ASN A 14 -10.94 -1.91 -11.31
N TYR A 15 -11.42 -1.98 -12.54
CA TYR A 15 -12.29 -0.96 -13.11
C TYR A 15 -13.57 -0.78 -12.27
N SER A 16 -14.20 -1.90 -11.90
CA SER A 16 -15.39 -1.90 -11.04
C SER A 16 -15.09 -1.25 -9.67
N LEU A 17 -13.95 -1.60 -9.05
CA LEU A 17 -13.52 -1.06 -7.76
C LEU A 17 -13.26 0.45 -7.82
N GLN A 18 -12.45 0.90 -8.78
CA GLN A 18 -12.05 2.30 -8.91
C GLN A 18 -13.22 3.23 -9.21
N ASN A 19 -14.14 2.78 -10.04
CA ASN A 19 -15.32 3.56 -10.43
C ASN A 19 -16.52 3.33 -9.50
N LYS A 20 -16.41 2.41 -8.53
CA LYS A 20 -17.48 2.03 -7.59
C LYS A 20 -18.79 1.61 -8.28
N ILE A 21 -18.66 0.90 -9.39
CA ILE A 21 -19.80 0.44 -10.21
C ILE A 21 -19.89 -1.09 -10.22
N ASN A 22 -21.11 -1.61 -10.23
CA ASN A 22 -21.39 -3.06 -10.31
C ASN A 22 -20.49 -3.93 -9.40
N PRO A 23 -20.38 -3.66 -8.08
CA PRO A 23 -19.42 -4.32 -7.19
C PRO A 23 -19.61 -5.84 -7.15
N GLU A 24 -20.83 -6.36 -7.32
CA GLU A 24 -21.11 -7.79 -7.37
C GLU A 24 -20.49 -8.47 -8.60
N LEU A 25 -20.58 -7.83 -9.77
CA LEU A 25 -19.94 -8.32 -10.99
C LEU A 25 -18.41 -8.20 -10.87
N GLY A 26 -17.91 -7.06 -10.33
CA GLY A 26 -16.50 -6.87 -10.04
C GLY A 26 -15.96 -7.95 -9.10
N LEU A 27 -16.70 -8.30 -8.06
CA LEU A 27 -16.33 -9.36 -7.12
C LEU A 27 -16.30 -10.74 -7.79
N THR A 28 -17.23 -11.02 -8.72
CA THR A 28 -17.18 -12.25 -9.52
C THR A 28 -15.90 -12.36 -10.32
N TRP A 29 -15.46 -11.26 -10.95
CA TRP A 29 -14.19 -11.22 -11.69
C TRP A 29 -12.98 -11.30 -10.77
N ALA A 30 -13.00 -10.61 -9.62
CA ALA A 30 -11.92 -10.68 -8.63
C ALA A 30 -11.73 -12.13 -8.12
N ASN A 31 -12.82 -12.82 -7.80
CA ASN A 31 -12.78 -14.22 -7.38
C ASN A 31 -12.14 -15.13 -8.43
N ARG A 32 -12.44 -14.91 -9.71
CA ARG A 32 -11.80 -15.66 -10.81
C ARG A 32 -10.33 -15.32 -10.96
N ALA A 33 -9.96 -14.03 -10.85
CA ALA A 33 -8.56 -13.61 -10.90
C ALA A 33 -7.74 -14.25 -9.78
N VAL A 34 -8.25 -14.24 -8.54
CA VAL A 34 -7.62 -14.90 -7.37
C VAL A 34 -7.50 -16.41 -7.56
N ALA A 35 -8.53 -17.06 -8.09
CA ALA A 35 -8.51 -18.51 -8.32
C ALA A 35 -7.43 -18.93 -9.33
N ILE A 36 -7.10 -18.08 -10.31
CA ILE A 36 -6.10 -18.36 -11.33
C ILE A 36 -4.70 -17.90 -10.87
N ASN A 37 -4.60 -16.73 -10.26
CA ASN A 37 -3.33 -16.14 -9.83
C ASN A 37 -3.51 -15.37 -8.52
N LYS A 38 -3.33 -16.07 -7.41
CA LYS A 38 -3.41 -15.52 -6.06
C LYS A 38 -2.14 -14.74 -5.73
N ASN A 39 -2.24 -13.43 -5.57
CA ASN A 39 -1.16 -12.53 -5.19
C ASN A 39 -1.73 -11.31 -4.46
N PHE A 40 -0.86 -10.39 -3.99
CA PHE A 40 -1.28 -9.18 -3.29
C PHE A 40 -2.32 -8.40 -4.10
N ALA A 41 -2.05 -8.11 -5.37
CA ALA A 41 -2.91 -7.24 -6.20
C ALA A 41 -4.31 -7.82 -6.38
N THR A 42 -4.43 -9.13 -6.68
CA THR A 42 -5.72 -9.79 -6.87
C THR A 42 -6.53 -9.87 -5.59
N LEU A 43 -5.89 -10.20 -4.46
CA LEU A 43 -6.52 -10.24 -3.14
C LEU A 43 -6.92 -8.84 -2.65
N ASN A 44 -6.07 -7.83 -2.85
CA ASN A 44 -6.37 -6.44 -2.46
C ASN A 44 -7.59 -5.90 -3.21
N THR A 45 -7.70 -6.18 -4.52
CA THR A 45 -8.89 -5.82 -5.32
C THR A 45 -10.14 -6.56 -4.83
N GLN A 46 -10.03 -7.86 -4.53
CA GLN A 46 -11.13 -8.66 -3.98
C GLN A 46 -11.63 -8.09 -2.65
N ALA A 47 -10.70 -7.77 -1.72
CA ALA A 47 -11.03 -7.17 -0.43
C ALA A 47 -11.73 -5.81 -0.59
N GLY A 48 -11.25 -4.96 -1.51
CA GLY A 48 -11.88 -3.68 -1.83
C GLY A 48 -13.31 -3.84 -2.32
N LEU A 49 -13.57 -4.75 -3.25
CA LEU A 49 -14.91 -5.03 -3.77
C LEU A 49 -15.84 -5.67 -2.73
N MET A 50 -15.30 -6.52 -1.83
CA MET A 50 -16.05 -7.03 -0.69
C MET A 50 -16.52 -5.91 0.23
N ARG A 51 -15.68 -4.91 0.51
CA ARG A 51 -16.07 -3.74 1.30
C ARG A 51 -17.17 -2.93 0.63
N LEU A 52 -17.08 -2.71 -0.68
CA LEU A 52 -18.15 -2.04 -1.45
C LEU A 52 -19.47 -2.81 -1.41
N SER A 53 -19.42 -4.14 -1.29
CA SER A 53 -20.61 -5.02 -1.14
C SER A 53 -21.04 -5.22 0.33
N GLY A 54 -20.46 -4.45 1.28
CA GLY A 54 -20.82 -4.53 2.70
C GLY A 54 -20.24 -5.73 3.48
N LYS A 55 -19.36 -6.54 2.86
CA LYS A 55 -18.75 -7.73 3.45
C LYS A 55 -17.42 -7.38 4.17
N THR A 56 -17.47 -6.47 5.14
CA THR A 56 -16.27 -5.87 5.75
C THR A 56 -15.42 -6.89 6.50
N THR A 57 -16.04 -7.78 7.28
CA THR A 57 -15.29 -8.77 8.08
C THR A 57 -14.51 -9.75 7.21
N GLU A 58 -15.12 -10.23 6.12
CA GLU A 58 -14.46 -11.10 5.16
C GLU A 58 -13.37 -10.36 4.39
N ALA A 59 -13.64 -9.11 4.01
CA ALA A 59 -12.68 -8.25 3.36
C ALA A 59 -11.41 -8.04 4.21
N ASP A 60 -11.56 -7.84 5.52
CA ASP A 60 -10.42 -7.65 6.42
C ASP A 60 -9.53 -8.89 6.53
N LYS A 61 -10.13 -10.08 6.50
CA LYS A 61 -9.37 -11.35 6.45
C LYS A 61 -8.59 -11.51 5.15
N ILE A 62 -9.24 -11.22 4.02
CA ILE A 62 -8.59 -11.28 2.70
C ILE A 62 -7.49 -10.21 2.59
N GLN A 63 -7.72 -9.01 3.13
CA GLN A 63 -6.71 -7.96 3.16
C GLN A 63 -5.50 -8.35 4.00
N ALA A 64 -5.72 -8.95 5.17
CA ALA A 64 -4.62 -9.44 6.01
C ALA A 64 -3.79 -10.51 5.27
N GLU A 65 -4.44 -11.42 4.57
CA GLU A 65 -3.77 -12.42 3.74
C GLU A 65 -2.98 -11.76 2.60
N ALA A 66 -3.58 -10.80 1.89
CA ALA A 66 -2.92 -10.06 0.82
C ALA A 66 -1.60 -9.43 1.30
N LEU A 67 -1.64 -8.76 2.45
CA LEU A 67 -0.48 -8.08 3.01
C LEU A 67 0.70 -9.03 3.31
N THR A 68 0.43 -10.29 3.65
CA THR A 68 1.52 -11.27 3.85
C THR A 68 2.30 -11.57 2.56
N MET A 69 1.67 -11.39 1.40
CA MET A 69 2.24 -11.66 0.07
C MET A 69 2.81 -10.43 -0.61
N ALA A 70 2.58 -9.24 -0.04
CA ALA A 70 2.98 -7.99 -0.64
C ALA A 70 4.50 -7.84 -0.70
N THR A 71 5.00 -7.36 -1.84
CA THR A 71 6.38 -6.90 -2.02
C THR A 71 6.61 -5.56 -1.34
N GLU A 72 7.87 -5.14 -1.23
CA GLU A 72 8.24 -3.79 -0.74
C GLU A 72 7.48 -2.68 -1.47
N VAL A 73 7.47 -2.74 -2.80
CA VAL A 73 6.82 -1.74 -3.66
C VAL A 73 5.31 -1.73 -3.44
N GLU A 74 4.70 -2.89 -3.31
CA GLU A 74 3.25 -3.02 -3.07
C GLU A 74 2.84 -2.53 -1.68
N LEU A 75 3.63 -2.84 -0.63
CA LEU A 75 3.41 -2.30 0.70
C LEU A 75 3.52 -0.78 0.72
N ASN A 76 4.51 -0.25 0.01
CA ASN A 76 4.71 1.19 -0.13
C ASN A 76 3.52 1.86 -0.80
N ALA A 77 3.10 1.35 -1.96
CA ALA A 77 1.94 1.85 -2.68
C ALA A 77 0.65 1.78 -1.86
N TYR A 78 0.46 0.68 -1.11
CA TYR A 78 -0.69 0.51 -0.22
C TYR A 78 -0.68 1.55 0.92
N GLY A 79 0.48 1.81 1.52
CA GLY A 79 0.62 2.85 2.54
C GLY A 79 0.21 4.23 2.02
N TYR A 80 0.67 4.61 0.83
CA TYR A 80 0.28 5.88 0.20
C TYR A 80 -1.21 5.93 -0.18
N GLN A 81 -1.80 4.82 -0.62
CA GLN A 81 -3.23 4.76 -0.85
C GLN A 81 -4.01 5.05 0.44
N LEU A 82 -3.59 4.45 1.56
CA LEU A 82 -4.21 4.70 2.87
C LEU A 82 -4.05 6.16 3.31
N LEU A 83 -2.90 6.81 3.04
CA LEU A 83 -2.73 8.25 3.29
C LEU A 83 -3.72 9.09 2.49
N ASN A 84 -3.89 8.79 1.19
CA ASN A 84 -4.83 9.48 0.32
C ASN A 84 -6.28 9.29 0.76
N ASP A 85 -6.60 8.13 1.36
CA ASP A 85 -7.92 7.82 1.93
C ASP A 85 -8.12 8.45 3.35
N GLY A 86 -7.14 9.20 3.86
CA GLY A 86 -7.17 9.82 5.19
C GLY A 86 -6.94 8.86 6.35
N LYS A 87 -6.52 7.62 6.08
CA LYS A 87 -6.31 6.55 7.06
C LYS A 87 -4.86 6.53 7.56
N MET A 88 -4.46 7.62 8.23
CA MET A 88 -3.06 7.86 8.60
C MET A 88 -2.45 6.77 9.49
N ASP A 89 -3.18 6.27 10.47
CA ASP A 89 -2.67 5.24 11.39
C ASP A 89 -2.47 3.89 10.70
N GLU A 90 -3.39 3.53 9.81
CA GLU A 90 -3.27 2.34 8.97
C GLU A 90 -2.08 2.46 8.01
N ALA A 91 -1.89 3.63 7.41
CA ALA A 91 -0.76 3.91 6.52
C ALA A 91 0.59 3.77 7.24
N ILE A 92 0.73 4.37 8.42
CA ILE A 92 1.93 4.25 9.25
C ILE A 92 2.18 2.77 9.62
N THR A 93 1.13 2.01 9.90
CA THR A 93 1.24 0.57 10.18
C THR A 93 1.78 -0.19 8.96
N ALA A 94 1.28 0.10 7.75
CA ALA A 94 1.76 -0.50 6.52
C ALA A 94 3.23 -0.13 6.23
N PHE A 95 3.63 1.13 6.43
CA PHE A 95 5.02 1.57 6.27
C PHE A 95 5.95 0.94 7.32
N LYS A 96 5.50 0.77 8.57
CA LYS A 96 6.27 0.04 9.61
C LYS A 96 6.47 -1.43 9.24
N ASP A 97 5.44 -2.10 8.74
CA ASP A 97 5.57 -3.47 8.26
C ASP A 97 6.61 -3.54 7.13
N ASN A 98 6.57 -2.56 6.22
CA ASN A 98 7.54 -2.47 5.13
C ASN A 98 8.97 -2.31 5.65
N THR A 99 9.23 -1.40 6.60
CA THR A 99 10.57 -1.24 7.20
C THR A 99 11.02 -2.44 8.02
N THR A 100 10.09 -3.19 8.61
CA THR A 100 10.39 -4.43 9.35
C THR A 100 10.83 -5.54 8.43
N ARG A 101 10.15 -5.68 7.29
CA ARG A 101 10.43 -6.72 6.28
C ARG A 101 11.62 -6.36 5.37
N HIS A 102 11.86 -5.06 5.18
CA HIS A 102 12.92 -4.50 4.31
C HIS A 102 13.74 -3.45 5.05
N PRO A 103 14.46 -3.84 6.13
CA PRO A 103 15.16 -2.89 7.02
C PRO A 103 16.31 -2.12 6.33
N GLU A 104 16.83 -2.67 5.22
CA GLU A 104 17.88 -2.00 4.42
C GLU A 104 17.32 -1.03 3.38
N SER A 105 16.01 -0.99 3.17
CA SER A 105 15.41 -0.13 2.15
C SER A 105 15.33 1.31 2.63
N ALA A 106 16.18 2.16 2.05
CA ALA A 106 16.12 3.60 2.29
C ALA A 106 14.74 4.19 1.92
N ASN A 107 14.13 3.69 0.85
CA ASN A 107 12.80 4.11 0.40
C ASN A 107 11.70 3.76 1.40
N ALA A 108 11.75 2.57 2.00
CA ALA A 108 10.77 2.18 3.02
C ALA A 108 10.83 3.10 4.26
N TRP A 109 12.05 3.45 4.70
CA TRP A 109 12.25 4.39 5.80
C TRP A 109 11.84 5.82 5.46
N ASP A 110 12.07 6.27 4.23
CA ASP A 110 11.64 7.58 3.74
C ASP A 110 10.12 7.70 3.76
N SER A 111 9.42 6.69 3.22
CA SER A 111 7.95 6.63 3.22
C SER A 111 7.35 6.58 4.63
N LEU A 112 7.99 5.86 5.56
CA LEU A 112 7.59 5.88 6.97
C LEU A 112 7.77 7.28 7.58
N GLY A 113 8.86 7.96 7.22
CA GLY A 113 9.11 9.36 7.61
C GLY A 113 8.00 10.29 7.13
N GLU A 114 7.57 10.16 5.87
CA GLU A 114 6.45 10.93 5.32
C GLU A 114 5.14 10.65 6.07
N GLY A 115 4.81 9.40 6.32
CA GLY A 115 3.62 9.03 7.09
C GLY A 115 3.59 9.72 8.46
N TYR A 116 4.70 9.71 9.19
CA TYR A 116 4.82 10.41 10.46
C TYR A 116 4.76 11.94 10.31
N ALA A 117 5.39 12.50 9.29
CA ALA A 117 5.38 13.95 9.04
C ALA A 117 3.96 14.45 8.75
N ILE A 118 3.20 13.74 7.93
CA ILE A 118 1.79 14.05 7.62
C ILE A 118 0.92 13.97 8.89
N LYS A 119 1.20 12.99 9.76
CA LYS A 119 0.51 12.87 11.06
C LYS A 119 0.90 13.96 12.06
N GLY A 120 1.98 14.70 11.81
CA GLY A 120 2.53 15.70 12.74
C GLY A 120 3.44 15.11 13.83
N ASP A 121 3.82 13.85 13.72
CA ASP A 121 4.78 13.20 14.63
C ASP A 121 6.22 13.52 14.21
N LYS A 122 6.65 14.75 14.50
CA LYS A 122 7.97 15.26 14.14
C LYS A 122 9.11 14.33 14.60
N LYS A 123 9.04 13.84 15.84
CA LYS A 123 10.11 13.02 16.42
C LYS A 123 10.36 11.74 15.61
N ASN A 124 9.31 11.02 15.32
CA ASN A 124 9.41 9.77 14.58
C ASN A 124 9.70 10.01 13.09
N ALA A 125 9.16 11.10 12.50
CA ALA A 125 9.49 11.50 11.13
C ALA A 125 10.99 11.75 10.96
N VAL A 126 11.58 12.56 11.84
CA VAL A 126 13.02 12.87 11.84
C VAL A 126 13.87 11.60 11.98
N ALA A 127 13.50 10.71 12.89
CA ALA A 127 14.22 9.45 13.10
C ALA A 127 14.20 8.58 11.82
N ALA A 128 13.04 8.46 11.17
CA ALA A 128 12.87 7.66 9.96
C ALA A 128 13.66 8.26 8.77
N PHE A 129 13.58 9.57 8.52
CA PHE A 129 14.35 10.22 7.47
C PHE A 129 15.87 10.13 7.69
N LYS A 130 16.35 10.32 8.93
CA LYS A 130 17.76 10.14 9.26
C LYS A 130 18.19 8.69 9.00
N LYS A 131 17.36 7.71 9.36
CA LYS A 131 17.64 6.30 9.06
C LYS A 131 17.72 6.05 7.56
N SER A 132 16.78 6.57 6.77
CA SER A 132 16.79 6.48 5.30
C SER A 132 18.14 6.96 4.73
N LEU A 133 18.63 8.13 5.19
CA LEU A 133 19.89 8.70 4.70
C LEU A 133 21.14 7.84 5.03
N THR A 134 21.09 6.98 6.06
CA THR A 134 22.19 6.06 6.38
C THR A 134 22.26 4.82 5.49
N LEU A 135 21.23 4.56 4.68
CA LEU A 135 21.05 3.33 3.88
C LEU A 135 21.39 3.51 2.40
N ASN A 136 22.25 4.47 2.05
CA ASN A 136 22.65 4.77 0.68
C ASN A 136 21.45 4.96 -0.27
N PRO A 137 20.54 5.90 0.02
CA PRO A 137 19.37 6.16 -0.80
C PRO A 137 19.77 6.59 -2.22
N ASN A 138 18.92 6.28 -3.20
CA ASN A 138 19.05 6.92 -4.52
C ASN A 138 18.81 8.45 -4.40
N ASP A 139 19.14 9.20 -5.46
CA ASP A 139 19.08 10.66 -5.43
C ASP A 139 17.67 11.20 -5.11
N ALA A 140 16.63 10.55 -5.60
CA ALA A 140 15.25 10.97 -5.34
C ALA A 140 14.86 10.80 -3.88
N THR A 141 15.10 9.63 -3.31
CA THR A 141 14.85 9.34 -1.88
C THR A 141 15.69 10.23 -0.98
N LYS A 142 16.97 10.42 -1.32
CA LYS A 142 17.85 11.34 -0.59
C LYS A 142 17.33 12.76 -0.58
N ALA A 143 16.96 13.29 -1.75
CA ALA A 143 16.44 14.64 -1.88
C ALA A 143 15.13 14.83 -1.09
N ASN A 144 14.26 13.81 -1.08
CA ASN A 144 13.01 13.84 -0.34
C ASN A 144 13.26 13.86 1.18
N SER A 145 14.05 12.94 1.71
CA SER A 145 14.42 12.91 3.14
C SER A 145 15.05 14.23 3.59
N MET A 146 15.98 14.79 2.81
CA MET A 146 16.63 16.07 3.13
C MET A 146 15.64 17.24 3.13
N LYS A 147 14.73 17.28 2.15
CA LYS A 147 13.67 18.29 2.08
C LYS A 147 12.80 18.29 3.36
N TYR A 148 12.34 17.10 3.77
CA TYR A 148 11.51 16.99 4.98
C TYR A 148 12.29 17.34 6.25
N LEU A 149 13.54 16.90 6.40
CA LEU A 149 14.38 17.27 7.54
C LEU A 149 14.58 18.78 7.65
N LYS A 150 14.80 19.46 6.51
CA LYS A 150 14.89 20.94 6.47
C LYS A 150 13.57 21.60 6.89
N GLN A 151 12.42 21.10 6.40
CA GLN A 151 11.12 21.62 6.80
C GLN A 151 10.81 21.42 8.29
N LEU A 152 11.34 20.34 8.87
CA LEU A 152 11.22 20.02 10.29
C LEU A 152 12.26 20.77 11.17
N GLY A 153 13.15 21.57 10.58
CA GLY A 153 14.16 22.35 11.31
C GLY A 153 15.32 21.51 11.86
N GLU A 154 15.66 20.41 11.17
CA GLU A 154 16.70 19.45 11.59
C GLU A 154 17.95 19.47 10.68
N MET A 155 18.02 20.44 9.76
CA MET A 155 19.15 20.72 8.87
C MET A 155 19.31 22.22 8.69
#